data_4e1e97fb75d35fd5458dc57ba112a994
#
_entry.id   4e1e97fb75d35fd5458dc57ba112a994
#
_cell.length_a   1.000
_cell.length_b   1.000
_cell.length_c   1.000
_cell.angle_alpha   90.00
_cell.angle_beta   90.00
_cell.angle_gamma   90.00
#
_symmetry.space_group_name_H-M   'P 1'
#
loop_
_entity.id
_entity.type
_entity.pdbx_description
1 polymer ?
#
loop_
_entity_poly.entity_id
_entity_poly.type
_entity_poly.pdbx_seq_one_letter_code
_entity_poly.pdbx_strand_id
1 'polypeptide(L)'
;MTTDVKTLQRIDAETLNQRLKGTQPPILINALAKDAFIAKHIPGSVNIPTEDAEMAENVIPYKDSEIVVYCANADCTASPELAEKLEDMGYTNVIDFQEGLAGWRSAGYRLVGDEV
;
A
#
# COMPACT_ATOMS: atom_id res chain seq x y z
N MET A 1 -17.66 16.64 18.05
CA MET A 1 -17.31 16.41 17.57
C MET A 1 -17.09 16.01 16.69
N THR A 2 -16.76 15.76 16.44
CA THR A 2 -16.45 15.39 15.72
C THR A 2 -16.24 14.72 15.03
N THR A 3 -16.48 14.46 14.73
CA THR A 3 -16.20 13.65 14.14
C THR A 3 -15.58 13.34 13.14
N ASP A 4 -15.25 12.71 13.12
CA ASP A 4 -14.17 12.57 12.42
C ASP A 4 -14.15 11.61 11.36
N VAL A 5 -14.57 11.97 10.24
CA VAL A 5 -14.31 11.19 9.06
C VAL A 5 -12.86 11.38 8.72
N LYS A 6 -12.05 10.40 9.04
CA LYS A 6 -10.71 10.39 8.56
C LYS A 6 -10.72 10.27 7.06
N THR A 7 -10.21 11.27 6.39
CA THR A 7 -10.00 11.21 4.96
C THR A 7 -8.64 10.56 4.74
N LEU A 8 -8.65 9.39 4.10
CA LEU A 8 -7.43 8.67 3.79
C LEU A 8 -6.65 9.42 2.71
N GLN A 9 -5.38 9.66 2.95
CA GLN A 9 -4.51 10.30 1.96
C GLN A 9 -4.31 9.39 0.77
N ARG A 10 -4.18 9.97 -0.42
CA ARG A 10 -3.98 9.23 -1.65
C ARG A 10 -2.78 9.75 -2.42
N ILE A 11 -2.23 8.90 -3.28
CA ILE A 11 -1.07 9.23 -4.09
C ILE A 11 -1.30 8.63 -5.48
N ASP A 12 -0.78 9.28 -6.51
CA ASP A 12 -0.87 8.73 -7.87
C ASP A 12 0.40 7.95 -8.21
N ALA A 13 0.35 7.25 -9.36
CA ALA A 13 1.45 6.36 -9.75
C ALA A 13 2.75 7.11 -9.99
N GLU A 14 2.68 8.27 -10.64
CA GLU A 14 3.89 9.03 -10.95
C GLU A 14 4.58 9.52 -9.69
N THR A 15 3.81 10.09 -8.77
CA THR A 15 4.35 10.57 -7.50
C THR A 15 4.93 9.42 -6.68
N LEU A 16 4.21 8.29 -6.65
CA LEU A 16 4.71 7.12 -5.93
C LEU A 16 6.03 6.64 -6.52
N ASN A 17 6.10 6.56 -7.85
CA ASN A 17 7.32 6.11 -8.51
C ASN A 17 8.49 7.01 -8.16
N GLN A 18 8.28 8.33 -8.17
CA GLN A 18 9.33 9.27 -7.81
C GLN A 18 9.77 9.08 -6.35
N ARG A 19 8.83 8.87 -5.45
CA ARG A 19 9.15 8.70 -4.05
C ARG A 19 9.90 7.41 -3.78
N LEU A 20 9.57 6.35 -4.51
CA LEU A 20 10.27 5.06 -4.35
C LEU A 20 11.73 5.15 -4.81
N LYS A 21 12.04 6.08 -5.70
CA LYS A 21 13.41 6.29 -6.18
C LYS A 21 14.21 7.27 -5.33
N GLY A 22 13.56 7.91 -4.35
CA GLY A 22 14.20 8.91 -3.51
C GLY A 22 15.09 8.28 -2.44
N THR A 23 15.68 9.15 -1.61
CA THR A 23 16.61 8.71 -0.57
C THR A 23 15.91 8.09 0.62
N GLN A 24 14.62 8.40 0.83
CA GLN A 24 13.83 7.86 1.93
C GLN A 24 12.51 7.34 1.37
N PRO A 25 12.53 6.20 0.67
CA PRO A 25 11.31 5.70 0.06
C PRO A 25 10.31 5.25 1.14
N PRO A 26 9.01 5.38 0.87
CA PRO A 26 8.01 4.85 1.80
C PRO A 26 8.05 3.33 1.82
N ILE A 27 7.49 2.76 2.87
CA ILE A 27 7.28 1.32 2.95
C ILE A 27 6.04 1.01 2.12
N LEU A 28 6.21 0.21 1.07
CA LEU A 28 5.14 -0.08 0.12
C LEU A 28 4.56 -1.46 0.43
N ILE A 29 3.27 -1.50 0.72
CA ILE A 29 2.61 -2.71 1.20
C ILE A 29 1.48 -3.11 0.26
N ASN A 30 1.56 -4.36 -0.22
CA ASN A 30 0.52 -4.98 -1.03
C ASN A 30 -0.47 -5.66 -0.09
N ALA A 31 -1.75 -5.29 -0.20
CA ALA A 31 -2.79 -5.76 0.72
C ALA A 31 -3.53 -6.98 0.22
N LEU A 32 -3.12 -7.54 -0.91
CA LEU A 32 -3.78 -8.70 -1.50
C LEU A 32 -3.37 -10.00 -0.82
N ALA A 33 -4.09 -11.06 -1.12
CA ALA A 33 -3.73 -12.39 -0.66
C ALA A 33 -2.35 -12.77 -1.19
N LYS A 34 -1.67 -13.68 -0.49
CA LYS A 34 -0.30 -14.06 -0.81
C LYS A 34 -0.14 -14.55 -2.24
N ASP A 35 -1.10 -15.36 -2.72
CA ASP A 35 -1.00 -15.91 -4.08
C ASP A 35 -1.07 -14.80 -5.12
N ALA A 36 -1.92 -13.80 -4.90
CA ALA A 36 -2.02 -12.68 -5.82
C ALA A 36 -0.74 -11.84 -5.82
N PHE A 37 -0.15 -11.64 -4.65
CA PHE A 37 1.12 -10.93 -4.54
C PHE A 37 2.23 -11.65 -5.30
N ILE A 38 2.32 -12.96 -5.13
CA ILE A 38 3.36 -13.74 -5.82
C ILE A 38 3.19 -13.64 -7.32
N ALA A 39 1.94 -13.62 -7.79
CA ALA A 39 1.66 -13.53 -9.23
C ALA A 39 2.08 -12.18 -9.81
N LYS A 40 1.75 -11.10 -9.14
CA LYS A 40 2.06 -9.74 -9.62
C LYS A 40 2.14 -8.78 -8.44
N HIS A 41 3.21 -7.98 -8.41
CA HIS A 41 3.30 -6.92 -7.42
C HIS A 41 4.25 -5.82 -7.92
N ILE A 42 4.18 -4.66 -7.27
CA ILE A 42 5.07 -3.55 -7.57
C ILE A 42 6.45 -3.89 -6.98
N PRO A 43 7.54 -3.70 -7.76
CA PRO A 43 8.88 -4.00 -7.25
C PRO A 43 9.15 -3.28 -5.92
N GLY A 44 9.72 -4.01 -4.98
CA GLY A 44 10.06 -3.44 -3.67
C GLY A 44 8.93 -3.48 -2.66
N SER A 45 7.73 -3.91 -3.04
CA SER A 45 6.64 -4.00 -2.08
C SER A 45 6.74 -5.26 -1.23
N VAL A 46 6.17 -5.21 -0.04
CA VAL A 46 6.01 -6.37 0.83
C VAL A 46 4.54 -6.70 0.94
N ASN A 47 4.24 -7.96 1.24
CA ASN A 47 2.86 -8.42 1.29
C ASN A 47 2.36 -8.51 2.73
N ILE A 48 1.31 -7.76 3.03
CA ILE A 48 0.56 -7.92 4.28
C ILE A 48 -0.91 -7.95 3.89
N PRO A 49 -1.48 -9.16 3.70
CA PRO A 49 -2.91 -9.24 3.41
C PRO A 49 -3.72 -8.54 4.48
N THR A 50 -4.85 -7.96 4.10
CA THR A 50 -5.66 -7.16 5.02
C THR A 50 -6.01 -7.90 6.30
N GLU A 51 -6.33 -9.19 6.21
CA GLU A 51 -6.68 -9.98 7.38
C GLU A 51 -5.49 -10.23 8.31
N ASP A 52 -4.28 -10.01 7.84
CA ASP A 52 -3.06 -10.21 8.63
C ASP A 52 -2.43 -8.89 9.06
N ALA A 53 -3.24 -7.84 9.22
CA ALA A 53 -2.74 -6.50 9.53
C ALA A 53 -1.81 -6.45 10.75
N GLU A 54 -2.01 -7.32 11.73
CA GLU A 54 -1.17 -7.34 12.93
C GLU A 54 0.29 -7.67 12.60
N MET A 55 0.56 -8.28 11.44
CA MET A 55 1.93 -8.57 11.02
C MET A 55 2.72 -7.29 10.75
N ALA A 56 2.03 -6.16 10.58
CA ALA A 56 2.70 -4.90 10.33
C ALA A 56 3.70 -4.54 11.42
N GLU A 57 3.43 -4.92 12.65
CA GLU A 57 4.33 -4.59 13.75
C GLU A 57 5.68 -5.30 13.64
N ASN A 58 5.74 -6.38 12.86
CA ASN A 58 6.99 -7.08 12.61
C ASN A 58 7.75 -6.51 11.40
N VAL A 59 7.09 -5.70 10.58
CA VAL A 59 7.63 -5.22 9.31
C VAL A 59 7.94 -3.73 9.36
N ILE A 60 7.07 -2.95 10.03
CA ILE A 60 7.17 -1.49 10.05
C ILE A 60 7.78 -1.07 11.37
N PRO A 61 8.98 -0.46 11.35
CA PRO A 61 9.74 -0.23 12.58
C PRO A 61 9.15 0.84 13.50
N TYR A 62 8.51 1.86 12.94
CA TYR A 62 8.04 3.00 13.73
C TYR A 62 6.61 3.35 13.36
N LYS A 63 5.85 3.82 14.34
CA LYS A 63 4.45 4.18 14.11
C LYS A 63 4.30 5.42 13.23
N ASP A 64 5.33 6.23 13.09
CA ASP A 64 5.30 7.38 12.18
C ASP A 64 5.99 7.10 10.84
N SER A 65 6.37 5.85 10.58
CA SER A 65 6.93 5.46 9.27
C SER A 65 5.95 5.83 8.17
N GLU A 66 6.49 6.28 7.03
CA GLU A 66 5.65 6.56 5.87
C GLU A 66 5.29 5.26 5.19
N ILE A 67 4.00 5.00 5.06
CA ILE A 67 3.48 3.72 4.56
C ILE A 67 2.56 4.00 3.39
N VAL A 68 2.75 3.27 2.28
CA VAL A 68 1.83 3.30 1.16
C VAL A 68 1.26 1.91 1.01
N VAL A 69 -0.07 1.79 1.01
CA VAL A 69 -0.76 0.52 0.81
C VAL A 69 -1.42 0.53 -0.57
N TYR A 70 -1.53 -0.65 -1.19
CA TYR A 70 -2.19 -0.76 -2.48
C TYR A 70 -2.77 -2.16 -2.66
N CYS A 71 -3.69 -2.28 -3.63
CA CYS A 71 -4.19 -3.58 -4.04
C CYS A 71 -4.32 -3.65 -5.57
N ALA A 72 -5.36 -4.29 -6.11
CA ALA A 72 -5.36 -4.60 -7.55
C ALA A 72 -5.73 -3.40 -8.43
N ASN A 73 -6.77 -2.65 -8.03
CA ASN A 73 -7.29 -1.55 -8.84
C ASN A 73 -8.17 -0.66 -7.95
N ALA A 74 -8.74 0.39 -8.56
CA ALA A 74 -9.51 1.39 -7.81
C ALA A 74 -10.78 0.83 -7.16
N ASP A 75 -11.29 -0.29 -7.65
CA ASP A 75 -12.50 -0.90 -7.09
C ASP A 75 -12.20 -1.86 -5.95
N CYS A 76 -10.95 -2.20 -5.74
CA CYS A 76 -10.55 -3.13 -4.69
C CYS A 76 -10.63 -2.43 -3.33
N THR A 77 -11.20 -3.10 -2.33
CA THR A 77 -11.35 -2.52 -0.99
C THR A 77 -10.27 -2.96 -0.02
N ALA A 78 -9.37 -3.86 -0.43
CA ALA A 78 -8.38 -4.42 0.48
C ALA A 78 -7.41 -3.37 1.03
N SER A 79 -6.91 -2.47 0.17
CA SER A 79 -5.94 -1.49 0.64
C SER A 79 -6.55 -0.43 1.55
N PRO A 80 -7.73 0.16 1.26
CA PRO A 80 -8.31 1.09 2.24
C PRO A 80 -8.67 0.40 3.54
N GLU A 81 -9.09 -0.87 3.51
CA GLU A 81 -9.35 -1.61 4.75
C GLU A 81 -8.08 -1.83 5.54
N LEU A 82 -6.97 -2.19 4.86
CA LEU A 82 -5.69 -2.34 5.55
C LEU A 82 -5.23 -1.01 6.13
N ALA A 83 -5.38 0.08 5.36
CA ALA A 83 -5.00 1.41 5.84
C ALA A 83 -5.75 1.76 7.13
N GLU A 84 -7.05 1.47 7.17
CA GLU A 84 -7.84 1.75 8.35
C GLU A 84 -7.36 0.93 9.55
N LYS A 85 -7.06 -0.35 9.33
CA LYS A 85 -6.55 -1.19 10.41
C LYS A 85 -5.21 -0.71 10.92
N LEU A 86 -4.32 -0.27 10.03
CA LEU A 86 -3.03 0.27 10.43
C LEU A 86 -3.20 1.53 11.25
N GLU A 87 -4.10 2.42 10.83
CA GLU A 87 -4.37 3.63 11.61
C GLU A 87 -4.93 3.29 12.99
N ASP A 88 -5.79 2.29 13.07
CA ASP A 88 -6.33 1.84 14.36
C ASP A 88 -5.22 1.27 15.25
N MET A 89 -4.16 0.75 14.66
CA MET A 89 -3.02 0.22 15.41
C MET A 89 -2.04 1.30 15.83
N GLY A 90 -2.29 2.57 15.46
CA GLY A 90 -1.45 3.69 15.86
C GLY A 90 -0.49 4.21 14.81
N TYR A 91 -0.50 3.65 13.60
CA TYR A 91 0.32 4.19 12.52
C TYR A 91 -0.29 5.50 12.03
N THR A 92 0.53 6.55 11.93
CA THR A 92 0.03 7.91 11.72
C THR A 92 0.25 8.45 10.33
N ASN A 93 0.96 7.70 9.45
CA ASN A 93 1.34 8.23 8.15
C ASN A 93 1.07 7.21 7.05
N VAL A 94 -0.21 6.87 6.87
CA VAL A 94 -0.64 5.83 5.94
C VAL A 94 -1.31 6.47 4.74
N ILE A 95 -0.85 6.09 3.54
CA ILE A 95 -1.31 6.62 2.26
C ILE A 95 -1.81 5.46 1.43
N ASP A 96 -2.95 5.64 0.74
CA ASP A 96 -3.52 4.62 -0.13
C ASP A 96 -3.20 4.94 -1.59
N PHE A 97 -2.48 4.05 -2.27
CA PHE A 97 -2.33 4.10 -3.72
C PHE A 97 -3.53 3.35 -4.30
N GLN A 98 -4.62 4.10 -4.46
CA GLN A 98 -5.92 3.54 -4.79
C GLN A 98 -5.96 2.81 -6.14
N GLU A 99 -5.21 3.32 -7.12
CA GLU A 99 -5.23 2.73 -8.47
C GLU A 99 -4.54 1.36 -8.52
N GLY A 100 -3.66 1.09 -7.59
CA GLY A 100 -3.09 -0.24 -7.41
C GLY A 100 -2.29 -0.75 -8.59
N LEU A 101 -2.28 -2.07 -8.76
CA LEU A 101 -1.53 -2.71 -9.84
C LEU A 101 -1.95 -2.15 -11.21
N ALA A 102 -3.25 -1.98 -11.41
CA ALA A 102 -3.77 -1.50 -12.69
C ALA A 102 -3.25 -0.10 -13.01
N GLY A 103 -3.26 0.80 -12.04
CA GLY A 103 -2.78 2.16 -12.24
C GLY A 103 -1.28 2.23 -12.45
N TRP A 104 -0.52 1.40 -11.74
CA TRP A 104 0.92 1.33 -11.90
C TRP A 104 1.27 0.91 -13.34
N ARG A 105 0.61 -0.14 -13.81
CA ARG A 105 0.83 -0.65 -15.16
C ARG A 105 0.38 0.36 -16.22
N SER A 106 -0.76 1.00 -16.02
CA SER A 106 -1.28 2.00 -16.97
C SER A 106 -0.35 3.19 -17.09
N ALA A 107 0.39 3.51 -16.04
CA ALA A 107 1.37 4.60 -16.07
C ALA A 107 2.67 4.20 -16.78
N GLY A 108 2.79 2.94 -17.22
CA GLY A 108 3.96 2.46 -17.92
C GLY A 108 5.04 1.87 -17.04
N TYR A 109 4.76 1.66 -15.77
CA TYR A 109 5.74 1.11 -14.84
C TYR A 109 5.62 -0.40 -14.75
N ARG A 110 6.74 -1.05 -14.44
CA ARG A 110 6.87 -2.50 -14.50
C ARG A 110 6.38 -3.18 -13.22
N LEU A 111 5.68 -4.29 -13.39
CA LEU A 111 5.34 -5.21 -12.31
C LEU A 111 6.30 -6.39 -12.33
N VAL A 112 6.44 -7.08 -11.20
CA VAL A 112 7.22 -8.30 -11.08
C VAL A 112 6.35 -9.40 -10.49
N GLY A 113 6.78 -10.64 -10.64
CA GLY A 113 6.07 -11.80 -10.11
C GLY A 113 6.02 -12.93 -11.12
N ASP A 114 5.38 -14.05 -10.71
CA ASP A 114 5.39 -15.27 -11.51
C ASP A 114 4.53 -15.18 -12.76
N GLU A 115 3.56 -14.27 -12.80
CA GLU A 115 2.62 -14.16 -13.91
C GLU A 115 2.67 -12.81 -14.61
N VAL A 116 3.83 -12.18 -14.60
CA VAL A 116 4.03 -10.90 -15.28
C VAL A 116 4.50 -11.11 -16.70
#